data_9be2c2d47dcd3917ca1df69ed85ef8bc
#
_entry.id   9be2c2d47dcd3917ca1df69ed85ef8bc
#
_cell.length_a   1.000
_cell.length_b   1.000
_cell.length_c   1.000
_cell.angle_alpha   90.00
_cell.angle_beta   90.00
_cell.angle_gamma   90.00
#
_symmetry.space_group_name_H-M   'P 1'
#
loop_
_entity.id
_entity.type
_entity.pdbx_description
1 polymer ?
#
loop_
_entity_poly.entity_id
_entity_poly.type
_entity_poly.pdbx_seq_one_letter_code
_entity_poly.pdbx_strand_id
1 'polypeptide(L)'
;MAVASVAVDAATETMVPGSEDEAIAAFGDGVGVVVVGGGTIVVPDLTYRRIRPSKALMLGHAGLAGIETDGAQVTIGAMTPVQDLVDLPAPLGPCAANVADLEIRSQGTVGGNLCAGDAPEAPRGDLQGAFLALGATVRFAADGEVAEEPLEDFLGEHSGRLVLGVSFDEPAAGAFAGLDRPHTHDYTALAVSGAKGNDGTLRLAVTGAGSWGARLPSAEAAAGDPEAAGKAALSDVAPRDDALASAWYRTKVLPVLVRRVLTELEASS
;
A
#
# COMPACT_ATOMS: atom_id res chain seq x y z
N MET A 1 46.27 -29.31 -2.09
CA MET A 1 45.36 -28.16 -2.18
C MET A 1 43.96 -28.72 -2.28
N ALA A 2 43.17 -28.56 -1.21
CA ALA A 2 41.77 -28.92 -1.23
C ALA A 2 40.99 -27.87 -2.03
N VAL A 3 40.32 -28.26 -3.11
CA VAL A 3 39.41 -27.41 -3.84
C VAL A 3 38.20 -27.24 -2.94
N ALA A 4 37.99 -26.01 -2.42
CA ALA A 4 36.78 -25.68 -1.69
C ALA A 4 35.60 -25.96 -2.63
N SER A 5 34.71 -26.87 -2.26
CA SER A 5 33.45 -27.06 -2.97
C SER A 5 32.66 -25.77 -2.83
N VAL A 6 32.44 -25.07 -3.93
CA VAL A 6 31.48 -24.00 -3.99
C VAL A 6 30.14 -24.66 -3.77
N ALA A 7 29.49 -24.38 -2.61
CA ALA A 7 28.13 -24.78 -2.38
C ALA A 7 27.29 -24.11 -3.47
N VAL A 8 26.71 -24.90 -4.36
CA VAL A 8 25.71 -24.41 -5.32
C VAL A 8 24.49 -24.09 -4.46
N ASP A 9 24.13 -22.79 -4.40
CA ASP A 9 22.87 -22.38 -3.76
C ASP A 9 21.72 -23.21 -4.38
N ALA A 10 20.86 -23.74 -3.54
CA ALA A 10 19.67 -24.43 -4.03
C ALA A 10 18.89 -23.51 -4.97
N ALA A 11 18.50 -24.01 -6.13
CA ALA A 11 17.72 -23.23 -7.07
C ALA A 11 16.37 -22.88 -6.46
N THR A 12 15.91 -21.63 -6.62
CA THR A 12 14.56 -21.21 -6.23
C THR A 12 13.54 -21.94 -7.10
N GLU A 13 12.61 -22.65 -6.48
CA GLU A 13 11.47 -23.25 -7.18
C GLU A 13 10.52 -22.15 -7.65
N THR A 14 10.10 -22.16 -8.90
CA THR A 14 9.15 -21.18 -9.44
C THR A 14 7.78 -21.83 -9.62
N MET A 15 6.76 -21.24 -8.97
CA MET A 15 5.36 -21.68 -9.04
C MET A 15 4.58 -20.63 -9.84
N VAL A 16 3.78 -21.08 -10.82
CA VAL A 16 3.00 -20.22 -11.72
C VAL A 16 1.55 -20.70 -11.74
N PRO A 17 0.74 -20.33 -10.73
CA PRO A 17 -0.66 -20.72 -10.65
C PRO A 17 -1.49 -20.09 -11.76
N GLY A 18 -2.46 -20.84 -12.30
CA GLY A 18 -3.39 -20.39 -13.32
C GLY A 18 -4.75 -19.93 -12.76
N SER A 19 -4.94 -20.00 -11.44
CA SER A 19 -6.16 -19.55 -10.77
C SER A 19 -5.87 -19.08 -9.34
N GLU A 20 -6.86 -18.43 -8.72
CA GLU A 20 -6.80 -18.04 -7.31
C GLU A 20 -6.62 -19.27 -6.39
N ASP A 21 -7.42 -20.32 -6.59
CA ASP A 21 -7.33 -21.56 -5.79
C ASP A 21 -5.93 -22.19 -5.88
N GLU A 22 -5.36 -22.25 -7.08
CA GLU A 22 -4.00 -22.74 -7.27
C GLU A 22 -2.96 -21.84 -6.59
N ALA A 23 -3.17 -20.49 -6.60
CA ALA A 23 -2.28 -19.56 -5.92
C ALA A 23 -2.32 -19.75 -4.39
N ILE A 24 -3.51 -19.91 -3.82
CA ILE A 24 -3.71 -20.20 -2.40
C ILE A 24 -3.03 -21.51 -2.02
N ALA A 25 -3.27 -22.58 -2.79
CA ALA A 25 -2.66 -23.88 -2.54
C ALA A 25 -1.13 -23.85 -2.65
N ALA A 26 -0.58 -23.12 -3.64
CA ALA A 26 0.86 -22.98 -3.82
C ALA A 26 1.52 -22.11 -2.75
N PHE A 27 0.82 -21.11 -2.21
CA PHE A 27 1.29 -20.27 -1.12
C PHE A 27 1.40 -21.03 0.18
N GLY A 28 0.37 -21.83 0.53
CA GLY A 28 0.31 -22.64 1.75
C GLY A 28 0.41 -21.78 3.02
N ASP A 29 1.40 -22.03 3.86
CA ASP A 29 1.73 -21.27 5.08
C ASP A 29 2.64 -20.06 4.81
N GLY A 30 3.03 -19.83 3.55
CA GLY A 30 3.93 -18.75 3.14
C GLY A 30 5.40 -18.91 3.54
N VAL A 31 5.77 -19.98 4.26
CA VAL A 31 7.15 -20.17 4.73
C VAL A 31 8.10 -20.40 3.55
N GLY A 32 9.12 -19.55 3.43
CA GLY A 32 10.11 -19.62 2.36
C GLY A 32 9.58 -19.22 0.98
N VAL A 33 8.34 -18.74 0.89
CA VAL A 33 7.72 -18.26 -0.35
C VAL A 33 7.90 -16.76 -0.48
N VAL A 34 8.43 -16.29 -1.62
CA VAL A 34 8.32 -14.90 -2.02
C VAL A 34 7.22 -14.76 -3.07
N VAL A 35 6.30 -13.84 -2.83
CA VAL A 35 5.21 -13.54 -3.76
C VAL A 35 5.68 -12.50 -4.77
N VAL A 36 5.51 -12.80 -6.06
CA VAL A 36 5.86 -11.91 -7.16
C VAL A 36 4.56 -11.47 -7.85
N GLY A 37 4.13 -10.25 -7.54
CA GLY A 37 3.09 -9.54 -8.29
C GLY A 37 3.70 -8.88 -9.53
N GLY A 38 3.77 -7.56 -9.58
CA GLY A 38 4.41 -6.82 -10.68
C GLY A 38 5.94 -6.90 -10.73
N GLY A 39 6.57 -7.41 -9.68
CA GLY A 39 8.03 -7.64 -9.64
C GLY A 39 8.88 -6.38 -9.47
N THR A 40 8.31 -5.19 -9.40
CA THR A 40 9.05 -3.91 -9.37
C THR A 40 9.98 -3.75 -8.17
N ILE A 41 9.71 -4.48 -7.08
CA ILE A 41 10.53 -4.52 -5.86
C ILE A 41 11.28 -5.86 -5.78
N VAL A 42 10.52 -6.96 -5.84
CA VAL A 42 11.04 -8.31 -5.58
C VAL A 42 12.07 -8.77 -6.62
N VAL A 43 11.86 -8.44 -7.91
CA VAL A 43 12.81 -8.88 -8.97
C VAL A 43 14.18 -8.22 -8.83
N PRO A 44 14.31 -6.90 -8.56
CA PRO A 44 15.59 -6.31 -8.16
C PRO A 44 16.24 -6.99 -6.95
N ASP A 45 15.46 -7.31 -5.91
CA ASP A 45 15.99 -7.93 -4.70
C ASP A 45 16.52 -9.36 -4.94
N LEU A 46 15.84 -10.13 -5.78
CA LEU A 46 16.31 -11.42 -6.26
C LEU A 46 17.57 -11.27 -7.13
N THR A 47 17.58 -10.31 -8.06
CA THR A 47 18.69 -10.06 -8.99
C THR A 47 19.97 -9.67 -8.25
N TYR A 48 19.85 -8.78 -7.26
CA TYR A 48 20.96 -8.34 -6.42
C TYR A 48 21.23 -9.27 -5.23
N ARG A 49 20.52 -10.41 -5.15
CA ARG A 49 20.66 -11.40 -4.09
C ARG A 49 20.46 -10.85 -2.67
N ARG A 50 19.63 -9.84 -2.51
CA ARG A 50 19.23 -9.29 -1.22
C ARG A 50 18.33 -10.27 -0.47
N ILE A 51 17.49 -11.01 -1.22
CA ILE A 51 16.67 -12.12 -0.73
C ILE A 51 17.00 -13.41 -1.48
N ARG A 52 16.83 -14.56 -0.82
CA ARG A 52 17.08 -15.89 -1.38
C ARG A 52 15.97 -16.85 -0.93
N PRO A 53 14.78 -16.72 -1.48
CA PRO A 53 13.66 -17.58 -1.13
C PRO A 53 13.88 -18.99 -1.67
N SER A 54 13.29 -19.98 -1.02
CA SER A 54 13.23 -21.35 -1.55
C SER A 54 12.22 -21.49 -2.68
N LYS A 55 11.16 -20.65 -2.65
CA LYS A 55 10.07 -20.65 -3.62
C LYS A 55 9.72 -19.23 -4.06
N ALA A 56 9.40 -19.06 -5.35
CA ALA A 56 8.87 -17.83 -5.93
C ALA A 56 7.48 -18.11 -6.52
N LEU A 57 6.46 -17.46 -5.99
CA LEU A 57 5.07 -17.56 -6.42
C LEU A 57 4.73 -16.42 -7.37
N MET A 58 4.62 -16.73 -8.68
CA MET A 58 4.36 -15.77 -9.75
C MET A 58 2.85 -15.63 -9.98
N LEU A 59 2.24 -14.52 -9.58
CA LEU A 59 0.77 -14.36 -9.61
C LEU A 59 0.19 -13.89 -10.96
N GLY A 60 1.02 -13.67 -11.97
CA GLY A 60 0.60 -13.05 -13.24
C GLY A 60 -0.55 -13.75 -13.98
N HIS A 61 -0.81 -15.03 -13.69
CA HIS A 61 -1.89 -15.81 -14.31
C HIS A 61 -2.96 -16.27 -13.33
N ALA A 62 -2.91 -15.82 -12.08
CA ALA A 62 -3.81 -16.28 -11.01
C ALA A 62 -5.25 -15.70 -11.11
N GLY A 63 -5.53 -14.82 -12.08
CA GLY A 63 -6.88 -14.24 -12.24
C GLY A 63 -7.25 -13.19 -11.19
N LEU A 64 -6.26 -12.64 -10.48
CA LEU A 64 -6.46 -11.70 -9.36
C LEU A 64 -6.41 -10.21 -9.79
N ALA A 65 -6.64 -9.90 -11.04
CA ALA A 65 -6.67 -8.53 -11.55
C ALA A 65 -8.10 -8.10 -11.89
N GLY A 66 -8.38 -6.82 -11.76
CA GLY A 66 -9.63 -6.19 -12.17
C GLY A 66 -10.18 -5.26 -11.10
N ILE A 67 -11.11 -4.40 -11.51
CA ILE A 67 -11.88 -3.49 -10.66
C ILE A 67 -13.34 -3.78 -10.94
N GLU A 68 -14.08 -4.14 -9.90
CA GLU A 68 -15.49 -4.44 -9.95
C GLU A 68 -16.26 -3.50 -9.04
N THR A 69 -17.43 -3.05 -9.46
CA THR A 69 -18.31 -2.20 -8.66
C THR A 69 -19.69 -2.86 -8.58
N ASP A 70 -20.16 -3.06 -7.35
CA ASP A 70 -21.51 -3.54 -7.07
C ASP A 70 -22.20 -2.55 -6.10
N GLY A 71 -23.12 -1.76 -6.66
CA GLY A 71 -23.72 -0.64 -5.93
C GLY A 71 -22.68 0.40 -5.52
N ALA A 72 -22.47 0.59 -4.22
CA ALA A 72 -21.46 1.49 -3.69
C ALA A 72 -20.12 0.77 -3.38
N GLN A 73 -20.12 -0.57 -3.36
CA GLN A 73 -18.93 -1.34 -3.07
C GLN A 73 -18.03 -1.45 -4.28
N VAL A 74 -16.75 -1.11 -4.10
CA VAL A 74 -15.68 -1.28 -5.09
C VAL A 74 -14.74 -2.39 -4.60
N THR A 75 -14.49 -3.36 -5.46
CA THR A 75 -13.53 -4.45 -5.20
C THR A 75 -12.40 -4.38 -6.23
N ILE A 76 -11.17 -4.45 -5.75
CA ILE A 76 -9.97 -4.37 -6.58
C ILE A 76 -9.10 -5.61 -6.30
N GLY A 77 -8.83 -6.38 -7.35
CA GLY A 77 -7.97 -7.56 -7.26
C GLY A 77 -6.51 -7.21 -6.96
N ALA A 78 -5.83 -8.07 -6.23
CA ALA A 78 -4.44 -7.85 -5.80
C ALA A 78 -3.44 -7.65 -6.95
N MET A 79 -3.72 -8.24 -8.11
CA MET A 79 -2.87 -8.14 -9.31
C MET A 79 -3.24 -6.99 -10.23
N THR A 80 -4.21 -6.15 -9.86
CA THR A 80 -4.57 -4.94 -10.62
C THR A 80 -3.37 -3.99 -10.67
N PRO A 81 -2.92 -3.54 -11.86
CA PRO A 81 -1.87 -2.55 -11.98
C PRO A 81 -2.24 -1.24 -11.28
N VAL A 82 -1.28 -0.60 -10.62
CA VAL A 82 -1.50 0.72 -10.00
C VAL A 82 -1.97 1.76 -11.02
N GLN A 83 -1.55 1.62 -12.29
CA GLN A 83 -1.95 2.51 -13.37
C GLN A 83 -3.48 2.51 -13.62
N ASP A 84 -4.15 1.39 -13.42
CA ASP A 84 -5.59 1.26 -13.64
C ASP A 84 -6.43 2.00 -12.59
N LEU A 85 -5.80 2.43 -11.49
CA LEU A 85 -6.45 3.19 -10.42
C LEU A 85 -6.43 4.70 -10.67
N VAL A 86 -5.64 5.20 -11.60
CA VAL A 86 -5.35 6.64 -11.78
C VAL A 86 -6.61 7.46 -12.09
N ASP A 87 -7.56 6.85 -12.79
CA ASP A 87 -8.82 7.51 -13.17
C ASP A 87 -9.95 7.33 -12.14
N LEU A 88 -9.67 6.64 -11.02
CA LEU A 88 -10.64 6.50 -9.93
C LEU A 88 -10.80 7.83 -9.16
N PRO A 89 -11.94 8.03 -8.48
CA PRO A 89 -12.15 9.20 -7.64
C PRO A 89 -11.09 9.35 -6.54
N ALA A 90 -10.93 10.60 -6.04
CA ALA A 90 -10.12 10.84 -4.86
C ALA A 90 -10.67 10.10 -3.62
N PRO A 91 -9.80 9.66 -2.69
CA PRO A 91 -8.36 9.92 -2.63
C PRO A 91 -7.51 8.97 -3.49
N LEU A 92 -8.10 7.88 -4.04
CA LEU A 92 -7.33 6.77 -4.62
C LEU A 92 -6.68 7.13 -5.96
N GLY A 93 -7.41 7.73 -6.89
CA GLY A 93 -6.88 8.09 -8.21
C GLY A 93 -5.70 9.06 -8.14
N PRO A 94 -5.83 10.22 -7.47
CA PRO A 94 -4.71 11.14 -7.29
C PRO A 94 -3.53 10.51 -6.54
N CYS A 95 -3.79 9.64 -5.56
CA CYS A 95 -2.74 8.88 -4.87
C CYS A 95 -2.00 7.95 -5.83
N ALA A 96 -2.73 7.17 -6.64
CA ALA A 96 -2.16 6.27 -7.64
C ALA A 96 -1.34 7.02 -8.70
N ALA A 97 -1.84 8.16 -9.21
CA ALA A 97 -1.11 9.02 -10.15
C ALA A 97 0.20 9.55 -9.56
N ASN A 98 0.31 9.64 -8.24
CA ASN A 98 1.50 10.08 -7.53
C ASN A 98 2.52 8.96 -7.26
N VAL A 99 2.21 7.70 -7.59
CA VAL A 99 3.14 6.57 -7.46
C VAL A 99 4.10 6.56 -8.64
N ALA A 100 5.40 6.64 -8.39
CA ALA A 100 6.47 6.46 -9.36
C ALA A 100 6.19 7.04 -10.76
N ASP A 101 6.66 6.39 -11.83
CA ASP A 101 6.39 6.70 -13.24
C ASP A 101 5.37 5.73 -13.84
N LEU A 102 5.02 5.97 -15.12
CA LEU A 102 4.06 5.15 -15.86
C LEU A 102 4.52 3.70 -15.98
N GLU A 103 5.80 3.47 -16.20
CA GLU A 103 6.38 2.14 -16.36
C GLU A 103 6.24 1.33 -15.07
N ILE A 104 6.58 1.93 -13.94
CA ILE A 104 6.43 1.29 -12.63
C ILE A 104 4.96 1.08 -12.28
N ARG A 105 4.07 2.08 -12.51
CA ARG A 105 2.63 1.92 -12.25
C ARG A 105 1.99 0.84 -13.10
N SER A 106 2.43 0.69 -14.36
CA SER A 106 1.90 -0.34 -15.28
C SER A 106 2.29 -1.76 -14.90
N GLN A 107 3.34 -1.93 -14.10
CA GLN A 107 3.82 -3.23 -13.62
C GLN A 107 3.49 -3.45 -12.13
N GLY A 108 3.66 -2.42 -11.30
CA GLY A 108 3.37 -2.48 -9.87
C GLY A 108 1.89 -2.76 -9.63
N THR A 109 1.60 -3.65 -8.69
CA THR A 109 0.23 -4.13 -8.41
C THR A 109 -0.27 -3.62 -7.06
N VAL A 110 -1.59 -3.60 -6.90
CA VAL A 110 -2.25 -3.20 -5.64
C VAL A 110 -1.73 -4.04 -4.47
N GLY A 111 -1.77 -5.37 -4.57
CA GLY A 111 -1.29 -6.26 -3.52
C GLY A 111 0.20 -6.07 -3.22
N GLY A 112 1.03 -5.89 -4.27
CA GLY A 112 2.46 -5.61 -4.10
C GLY A 112 2.72 -4.27 -3.40
N ASN A 113 1.92 -3.24 -3.69
CA ASN A 113 2.03 -1.94 -3.03
C ASN A 113 1.54 -1.99 -1.57
N LEU A 114 0.44 -2.70 -1.29
CA LEU A 114 -0.05 -2.86 0.09
C LEU A 114 0.94 -3.60 1.00
N CYS A 115 1.68 -4.56 0.46
CA CYS A 115 2.69 -5.32 1.21
C CYS A 115 4.07 -4.66 1.21
N ALA A 116 4.24 -3.50 0.56
CA ALA A 116 5.50 -2.75 0.58
C ALA A 116 5.62 -1.93 1.86
N GLY A 117 6.78 -1.97 2.49
CA GLY A 117 7.07 -1.28 3.76
C GLY A 117 8.09 -2.05 4.57
N ASP A 118 8.31 -1.61 5.81
CA ASP A 118 9.12 -2.26 6.85
C ASP A 118 10.65 -2.26 6.65
N ALA A 119 11.20 -1.73 5.60
CA ALA A 119 12.65 -1.56 5.51
C ALA A 119 13.03 -0.07 5.51
N PRO A 120 14.12 0.33 6.19
CA PRO A 120 14.54 1.73 6.31
C PRO A 120 14.88 2.39 4.98
N GLU A 121 15.32 1.60 4.01
CA GLU A 121 15.72 2.03 2.66
C GLU A 121 14.70 1.63 1.59
N ALA A 122 13.59 1.04 2.03
CA ALA A 122 12.70 0.32 1.14
C ALA A 122 11.66 1.19 0.48
N PRO A 123 11.18 0.67 -0.64
CA PRO A 123 9.90 1.06 -1.19
C PRO A 123 8.82 0.98 -0.11
N ARG A 124 7.95 1.97 -0.11
CA ARG A 124 6.79 2.02 0.79
C ARG A 124 5.51 1.86 -0.02
N GLY A 125 4.46 1.45 0.67
CA GLY A 125 3.16 1.32 0.06
C GLY A 125 2.46 2.68 -0.04
N ASP A 126 2.67 3.40 -1.14
CA ASP A 126 2.07 4.73 -1.31
C ASP A 126 0.54 4.71 -1.26
N LEU A 127 -0.11 3.62 -1.71
CA LEU A 127 -1.56 3.44 -1.71
C LEU A 127 -2.16 3.18 -0.32
N GLN A 128 -1.35 2.77 0.66
CA GLN A 128 -1.84 2.39 1.99
C GLN A 128 -2.65 3.50 2.65
N GLY A 129 -2.19 4.75 2.57
CA GLY A 129 -2.91 5.89 3.13
C GLY A 129 -4.26 6.14 2.47
N ALA A 130 -4.36 5.98 1.14
CA ALA A 130 -5.63 6.14 0.44
C ALA A 130 -6.63 5.04 0.82
N PHE A 131 -6.21 3.78 0.84
CA PHE A 131 -7.07 2.67 1.25
C PHE A 131 -7.47 2.73 2.73
N LEU A 132 -6.58 3.18 3.63
CA LEU A 132 -6.93 3.43 5.04
C LEU A 132 -8.00 4.53 5.19
N ALA A 133 -7.87 5.62 4.43
CA ALA A 133 -8.87 6.69 4.43
C ALA A 133 -10.23 6.21 3.88
N LEU A 134 -10.23 5.31 2.91
CA LEU A 134 -11.45 4.66 2.39
C LEU A 134 -12.04 3.63 3.37
N GLY A 135 -11.33 3.27 4.44
CA GLY A 135 -11.76 2.23 5.37
C GLY A 135 -11.77 0.85 4.70
N ALA A 136 -10.81 0.59 3.83
CA ALA A 136 -10.75 -0.62 3.04
C ALA A 136 -10.59 -1.88 3.89
N THR A 137 -11.19 -2.97 3.41
CA THR A 137 -11.04 -4.34 3.89
C THR A 137 -10.12 -5.10 2.94
N VAL A 138 -9.19 -5.86 3.47
CA VAL A 138 -8.30 -6.74 2.70
C VAL A 138 -8.82 -8.17 2.75
N ARG A 139 -8.95 -8.78 1.57
CA ARG A 139 -9.19 -10.20 1.41
C ARG A 139 -7.85 -10.90 1.17
N PHE A 140 -7.54 -11.90 1.98
CA PHE A 140 -6.26 -12.59 1.95
C PHE A 140 -6.41 -14.08 2.22
N ALA A 141 -5.39 -14.88 1.87
CA ALA A 141 -5.29 -16.27 2.26
C ALA A 141 -4.15 -16.46 3.27
N ALA A 142 -4.39 -17.28 4.28
CA ALA A 142 -3.42 -17.74 5.26
C ALA A 142 -3.70 -19.21 5.60
N ASP A 143 -2.67 -20.04 5.64
CA ASP A 143 -2.79 -21.49 5.92
C ASP A 143 -3.83 -22.21 5.04
N GLY A 144 -4.03 -21.74 3.80
CA GLY A 144 -5.00 -22.30 2.85
C GLY A 144 -6.44 -21.81 3.03
N GLU A 145 -6.73 -21.01 4.05
CA GLU A 145 -8.06 -20.44 4.33
C GLU A 145 -8.12 -18.97 3.86
N VAL A 146 -9.28 -18.56 3.34
CA VAL A 146 -9.54 -17.18 2.92
C VAL A 146 -10.23 -16.44 4.06
N ALA A 147 -9.73 -15.25 4.38
CA ALA A 147 -10.27 -14.36 5.38
C ALA A 147 -10.30 -12.91 4.88
N GLU A 148 -11.01 -12.08 5.63
CA GLU A 148 -11.08 -10.63 5.40
C GLU A 148 -10.91 -9.90 6.72
N GLU A 149 -10.19 -8.78 6.68
CA GLU A 149 -10.05 -7.90 7.84
C GLU A 149 -9.82 -6.44 7.40
N PRO A 150 -10.06 -5.45 8.29
CA PRO A 150 -9.73 -4.08 8.01
C PRO A 150 -8.25 -3.93 7.64
N LEU A 151 -7.95 -3.08 6.63
CA LEU A 151 -6.57 -2.84 6.21
C LEU A 151 -5.69 -2.36 7.37
N GLU A 152 -6.24 -1.61 8.31
CA GLU A 152 -5.53 -1.10 9.48
C GLU A 152 -4.93 -2.23 10.33
N ASP A 153 -5.69 -3.31 10.51
CA ASP A 153 -5.25 -4.50 11.24
C ASP A 153 -4.27 -5.35 10.42
N PHE A 154 -4.54 -5.48 9.12
CA PHE A 154 -3.70 -6.24 8.18
C PHE A 154 -2.27 -5.70 8.09
N LEU A 155 -2.07 -4.39 8.00
CA LEU A 155 -0.75 -3.78 7.83
C LEU A 155 0.20 -4.09 8.98
N GLY A 156 -0.31 -4.29 10.19
CA GLY A 156 0.50 -4.68 11.36
C GLY A 156 0.99 -6.13 11.33
N GLU A 157 0.27 -7.03 10.64
CA GLU A 157 0.46 -8.48 10.74
C GLU A 157 0.39 -9.22 9.39
N HIS A 158 0.82 -8.59 8.30
CA HIS A 158 0.70 -9.15 6.94
C HIS A 158 1.61 -10.34 6.62
N SER A 159 2.56 -10.68 7.48
CA SER A 159 3.49 -11.81 7.27
C SER A 159 2.75 -13.15 7.21
N GLY A 160 3.10 -14.00 6.23
CA GLY A 160 2.41 -15.28 6.03
C GLY A 160 0.99 -15.17 5.45
N ARG A 161 0.66 -14.02 4.85
CA ARG A 161 -0.66 -13.76 4.26
C ARG A 161 -0.53 -13.36 2.78
N LEU A 162 -1.28 -14.03 1.93
CA LEU A 162 -1.35 -13.76 0.49
C LEU A 162 -2.54 -12.83 0.21
N VAL A 163 -2.27 -11.59 -0.16
CA VAL A 163 -3.34 -10.65 -0.56
C VAL A 163 -4.01 -11.11 -1.85
N LEU A 164 -5.33 -11.24 -1.83
CA LEU A 164 -6.17 -11.61 -2.98
C LEU A 164 -6.88 -10.39 -3.57
N GLY A 165 -7.22 -9.39 -2.75
CA GLY A 165 -7.86 -8.16 -3.17
C GLY A 165 -8.18 -7.22 -2.01
N VAL A 166 -8.74 -6.07 -2.33
CA VAL A 166 -9.23 -5.08 -1.37
C VAL A 166 -10.63 -4.64 -1.78
N SER A 167 -11.45 -4.29 -0.80
CA SER A 167 -12.78 -3.72 -1.04
C SER A 167 -13.02 -2.52 -0.15
N PHE A 168 -13.84 -1.59 -0.60
CA PHE A 168 -14.29 -0.40 0.14
C PHE A 168 -15.58 0.12 -0.44
N ASP A 169 -16.31 0.93 0.32
CA ASP A 169 -17.45 1.66 -0.20
C ASP A 169 -17.00 2.98 -0.82
N GLU A 170 -17.54 3.33 -1.98
CA GLU A 170 -17.26 4.61 -2.63
C GLU A 170 -17.64 5.76 -1.71
N PRO A 171 -16.69 6.68 -1.40
CA PRO A 171 -16.95 7.75 -0.47
C PRO A 171 -17.81 8.86 -1.08
N ALA A 172 -18.54 9.60 -0.23
CA ALA A 172 -19.27 10.81 -0.66
C ALA A 172 -18.33 11.92 -1.11
N ALA A 173 -17.12 11.99 -0.51
CA ALA A 173 -16.06 12.91 -0.91
C ALA A 173 -14.69 12.31 -0.56
N GLY A 174 -13.67 12.65 -1.36
CA GLY A 174 -12.30 12.25 -1.15
C GLY A 174 -11.32 13.36 -1.49
N ALA A 175 -10.17 13.37 -0.80
CA ALA A 175 -9.09 14.32 -1.05
C ALA A 175 -7.72 13.67 -0.84
N PHE A 176 -6.71 14.18 -1.54
CA PHE A 176 -5.32 13.72 -1.45
C PHE A 176 -4.36 14.89 -1.50
N ALA A 177 -3.38 14.92 -0.61
CA ALA A 177 -2.30 15.88 -0.64
C ALA A 177 -0.96 15.17 -0.41
N GLY A 178 -0.09 15.16 -1.42
CA GLY A 178 1.27 14.64 -1.35
C GLY A 178 2.30 15.76 -1.45
N LEU A 179 3.52 15.48 -0.98
CA LEU A 179 4.67 16.32 -1.30
C LEU A 179 5.11 16.06 -2.73
N ASP A 180 5.47 17.14 -3.43
CA ASP A 180 6.06 17.02 -4.76
C ASP A 180 7.36 16.21 -4.70
N ARG A 181 7.53 15.33 -5.69
CA ARG A 181 8.74 14.51 -5.83
C ARG A 181 9.78 15.25 -6.67
N PRO A 182 11.04 15.27 -6.26
CA PRO A 182 12.11 15.86 -7.08
C PRO A 182 12.26 15.17 -8.44
N HIS A 183 12.05 13.85 -8.46
CA HIS A 183 12.06 13.02 -9.65
C HIS A 183 10.91 12.03 -9.66
N THR A 184 10.48 11.60 -10.83
CA THR A 184 9.37 10.65 -10.99
C THR A 184 9.66 9.27 -10.40
N HIS A 185 10.94 8.88 -10.28
CA HIS A 185 11.35 7.61 -9.68
C HIS A 185 11.44 7.66 -8.14
N ASP A 186 11.37 8.84 -7.54
CA ASP A 186 11.41 8.97 -6.08
C ASP A 186 10.05 8.63 -5.46
N TYR A 187 10.08 8.09 -4.25
CA TYR A 187 8.87 7.95 -3.44
C TYR A 187 8.43 9.30 -2.90
N THR A 188 7.13 9.47 -2.72
CA THR A 188 6.59 10.64 -2.03
C THR A 188 7.00 10.61 -0.56
N ALA A 189 7.72 11.62 -0.10
CA ALA A 189 8.26 11.64 1.26
C ALA A 189 7.17 11.63 2.34
N LEU A 190 6.00 12.25 2.05
CA LEU A 190 4.83 12.29 2.92
C LEU A 190 3.58 12.59 2.09
N ALA A 191 2.51 11.86 2.32
CA ALA A 191 1.21 12.10 1.71
C ALA A 191 0.08 11.87 2.74
N VAL A 192 -0.99 12.65 2.63
CA VAL A 192 -2.21 12.52 3.43
C VAL A 192 -3.38 12.28 2.49
N SER A 193 -4.20 11.30 2.84
CA SER A 193 -5.47 10.98 2.18
C SER A 193 -6.61 11.21 3.15
N GLY A 194 -7.74 11.67 2.64
CA GLY A 194 -8.96 11.83 3.42
C GLY A 194 -10.17 11.37 2.63
N ALA A 195 -11.13 10.76 3.31
CA ALA A 195 -12.41 10.41 2.74
C ALA A 195 -13.55 10.65 3.73
N LYS A 196 -14.70 11.04 3.19
CA LYS A 196 -15.94 11.19 3.93
C LYS A 196 -16.94 10.15 3.40
N GLY A 197 -17.31 9.21 4.26
CA GLY A 197 -18.29 8.18 3.93
C GLY A 197 -19.69 8.76 3.72
N ASN A 198 -20.57 7.98 3.11
CA ASN A 198 -21.98 8.35 2.90
C ASN A 198 -22.75 8.49 4.24
N ASP A 199 -22.25 7.90 5.30
CA ASP A 199 -22.74 8.03 6.68
C ASP A 199 -22.20 9.27 7.41
N GLY A 200 -21.39 10.08 6.73
CA GLY A 200 -20.72 11.25 7.29
C GLY A 200 -19.43 10.96 8.06
N THR A 201 -19.02 9.70 8.19
CA THR A 201 -17.76 9.33 8.86
C THR A 201 -16.57 9.89 8.08
N LEU A 202 -15.74 10.69 8.76
CA LEU A 202 -14.47 11.18 8.22
C LEU A 202 -13.34 10.23 8.62
N ARG A 203 -12.50 9.89 7.64
CA ARG A 203 -11.24 9.19 7.86
C ARG A 203 -10.09 9.95 7.23
N LEU A 204 -9.02 10.10 7.98
CA LEU A 204 -7.75 10.66 7.53
C LEU A 204 -6.63 9.64 7.73
N ALA A 205 -5.73 9.55 6.77
CA ALA A 205 -4.58 8.66 6.88
C ALA A 205 -3.35 9.27 6.22
N VAL A 206 -2.17 8.83 6.65
CA VAL A 206 -0.89 9.30 6.17
C VAL A 206 -0.02 8.16 5.69
N THR A 207 0.73 8.39 4.63
CA THR A 207 1.82 7.51 4.16
C THR A 207 3.14 8.26 4.24
N GLY A 208 4.21 7.57 4.62
CA GLY A 208 5.56 8.15 4.71
C GLY A 208 5.92 8.74 6.07
N ALA A 209 5.03 8.72 7.06
CA ALA A 209 5.36 9.10 8.44
C ALA A 209 6.09 7.97 9.19
N GLY A 210 5.81 6.73 8.84
CA GLY A 210 6.42 5.52 9.41
C GLY A 210 6.72 4.49 8.33
N SER A 211 6.96 3.24 8.72
CA SER A 211 7.15 2.10 7.80
C SER A 211 5.87 1.78 7.02
N TRP A 212 4.73 1.93 7.67
CA TRP A 212 3.39 1.66 7.12
C TRP A 212 2.56 2.94 7.07
N GLY A 213 1.51 2.92 6.26
CA GLY A 213 0.43 3.90 6.34
C GLY A 213 -0.25 3.83 7.72
N ALA A 214 -0.72 4.97 8.20
CA ALA A 214 -1.38 5.07 9.51
C ALA A 214 -2.60 5.97 9.45
N ARG A 215 -3.63 5.61 10.24
CA ARG A 215 -4.79 6.47 10.48
C ARG A 215 -4.40 7.67 11.35
N LEU A 216 -5.19 8.73 11.27
CA LEU A 216 -4.99 9.97 12.02
C LEU A 216 -6.22 10.28 12.89
N PRO A 217 -6.58 9.42 13.87
CA PRO A 217 -7.81 9.57 14.66
C PRO A 217 -7.87 10.84 15.48
N SER A 218 -6.73 11.34 15.98
CA SER A 218 -6.69 12.62 16.71
C SER A 218 -6.97 13.80 15.77
N ALA A 219 -6.51 13.74 14.53
CA ALA A 219 -6.83 14.74 13.52
C ALA A 219 -8.31 14.69 13.12
N GLU A 220 -8.87 13.49 12.95
CA GLU A 220 -10.30 13.28 12.67
C GLU A 220 -11.19 13.87 13.76
N ALA A 221 -10.85 13.64 15.03
CA ALA A 221 -11.59 14.20 16.16
C ALA A 221 -11.55 15.74 16.23
N ALA A 222 -10.52 16.35 15.66
CA ALA A 222 -10.34 17.80 15.63
C ALA A 222 -10.73 18.45 14.28
N ALA A 223 -11.34 17.71 13.35
CA ALA A 223 -11.54 18.13 11.97
C ALA A 223 -12.40 19.38 11.77
N GLY A 224 -13.20 19.78 12.75
CA GLY A 224 -13.95 21.06 12.72
C GLY A 224 -13.07 22.31 12.71
N ASP A 225 -11.78 22.18 13.04
CA ASP A 225 -10.77 23.24 12.91
C ASP A 225 -9.55 22.62 12.21
N PRO A 226 -9.33 22.90 10.90
CA PRO A 226 -8.22 22.31 10.13
C PRO A 226 -6.83 22.61 10.71
N GLU A 227 -6.65 23.74 11.38
CA GLU A 227 -5.38 24.08 12.04
C GLU A 227 -5.15 23.22 13.28
N ALA A 228 -6.20 23.01 14.10
CA ALA A 228 -6.16 22.13 15.27
C ALA A 228 -5.96 20.67 14.86
N ALA A 229 -6.67 20.22 13.82
CA ALA A 229 -6.54 18.86 13.25
C ALA A 229 -5.11 18.58 12.76
N GLY A 230 -4.52 19.55 12.04
CA GLY A 230 -3.13 19.42 11.60
C GLY A 230 -2.13 19.25 12.74
N LYS A 231 -2.34 19.94 13.86
CA LYS A 231 -1.51 19.79 15.08
C LYS A 231 -1.76 18.45 15.76
N ALA A 232 -3.03 18.04 15.85
CA ALA A 232 -3.43 16.80 16.50
C ALA A 232 -2.87 15.56 15.76
N ALA A 233 -2.73 15.60 14.43
CA ALA A 233 -2.13 14.53 13.63
C ALA A 233 -0.73 14.11 14.09
N LEU A 234 0.01 15.01 14.73
CA LEU A 234 1.35 14.70 15.23
C LEU A 234 1.34 13.72 16.43
N SER A 235 0.23 13.57 17.12
CA SER A 235 0.09 12.58 18.19
C SER A 235 -0.20 11.17 17.69
N ASP A 236 -0.64 11.03 16.45
CA ASP A 236 -1.02 9.75 15.87
C ASP A 236 0.16 9.02 15.21
N VAL A 237 1.29 9.70 14.98
CA VAL A 237 2.45 9.16 14.27
C VAL A 237 3.78 9.53 14.90
N ALA A 238 4.81 8.74 14.64
CA ALA A 238 6.18 9.00 15.03
C ALA A 238 7.09 9.08 13.78
N PRO A 239 7.19 10.26 13.12
CA PRO A 239 8.00 10.42 11.93
C PRO A 239 9.45 10.01 12.15
N ARG A 240 10.04 9.35 11.15
CA ARG A 240 11.44 8.90 11.18
C ARG A 240 12.26 9.55 10.07
N ASP A 241 13.58 9.56 10.25
CA ASP A 241 14.53 9.91 9.20
C ASP A 241 14.66 8.74 8.22
N ASP A 242 14.70 9.04 6.93
CA ASP A 242 15.08 8.11 5.88
C ASP A 242 15.76 8.88 4.71
N ALA A 243 16.03 8.18 3.61
CA ALA A 243 16.69 8.77 2.44
C ALA A 243 15.88 9.89 1.76
N LEU A 244 14.55 9.95 1.99
CA LEU A 244 13.66 10.91 1.33
C LEU A 244 13.48 12.20 2.14
N ALA A 245 13.39 12.10 3.46
CA ALA A 245 13.18 13.25 4.32
C ALA A 245 13.54 12.98 5.78
N SER A 246 13.87 14.04 6.52
CA SER A 246 14.07 13.95 7.97
C SER A 246 12.73 13.91 8.73
N ALA A 247 12.76 13.32 9.92
CA ALA A 247 11.66 13.34 10.88
C ALA A 247 11.22 14.77 11.19
N TRP A 248 12.18 15.68 11.35
CA TRP A 248 11.91 17.10 11.56
C TRP A 248 11.08 17.70 10.42
N TYR A 249 11.44 17.45 9.17
CA TYR A 249 10.73 17.97 8.02
C TYR A 249 9.31 17.40 7.95
N ARG A 250 9.13 16.09 8.11
CA ARG A 250 7.81 15.45 8.14
C ARG A 250 6.92 16.00 9.24
N THR A 251 7.47 16.21 10.45
CA THR A 251 6.74 16.84 11.57
C THR A 251 6.27 18.26 11.23
N LYS A 252 7.03 19.02 10.44
CA LYS A 252 6.63 20.37 10.02
C LYS A 252 5.58 20.38 8.93
N VAL A 253 5.61 19.39 8.02
CA VAL A 253 4.76 19.37 6.83
C VAL A 253 3.45 18.63 7.06
N LEU A 254 3.40 17.60 7.91
CA LEU A 254 2.19 16.84 8.17
C LEU A 254 0.98 17.73 8.52
N PRO A 255 1.07 18.71 9.44
CA PRO A 255 -0.04 19.62 9.73
C PRO A 255 -0.55 20.39 8.50
N VAL A 256 0.35 20.75 7.60
CA VAL A 256 -0.01 21.49 6.36
C VAL A 256 -0.79 20.59 5.41
N LEU A 257 -0.36 19.34 5.22
CA LEU A 257 -1.05 18.39 4.34
C LEU A 257 -2.43 18.02 4.88
N VAL A 258 -2.54 17.77 6.18
CA VAL A 258 -3.85 17.49 6.85
C VAL A 258 -4.81 18.66 6.62
N ARG A 259 -4.37 19.89 6.83
CA ARG A 259 -5.19 21.07 6.58
C ARG A 259 -5.64 21.18 5.12
N ARG A 260 -4.74 20.91 4.15
CA ARG A 260 -5.08 20.93 2.71
C ARG A 260 -6.18 19.92 2.40
N VAL A 261 -6.02 18.66 2.87
CA VAL A 261 -7.01 17.60 2.68
C VAL A 261 -8.37 17.97 3.27
N LEU A 262 -8.41 18.51 4.49
CA LEU A 262 -9.67 18.92 5.12
C LEU A 262 -10.35 20.06 4.35
N THR A 263 -9.57 21.07 3.90
CA THR A 263 -10.11 22.19 3.12
C THR A 263 -10.69 21.70 1.78
N GLU A 264 -10.05 20.73 1.13
CA GLU A 264 -10.54 20.14 -0.13
C GLU A 264 -11.81 19.33 0.07
N LEU A 265 -11.90 18.53 1.15
CA LEU A 265 -13.10 17.77 1.52
C LEU A 265 -14.29 18.70 1.82
N GLU A 266 -14.06 19.85 2.48
CA GLU A 266 -15.11 20.84 2.73
C GLU A 266 -15.62 21.47 1.42
N ALA A 267 -14.72 21.73 0.47
CA ALA A 267 -15.09 22.33 -0.83
C ALA A 267 -15.84 21.34 -1.77
N SER A 268 -15.71 20.03 -1.52
CA SER A 268 -16.31 18.95 -2.33
C SER A 268 -17.61 18.40 -1.73
N SER A 269 -18.04 18.89 -0.58
CA SER A 269 -19.24 18.45 0.19
C SER A 269 -20.51 19.30 -0.09
#